data_5de9b7f6c4b110eab2d3e43000395480
#
_entry.id   5de9b7f6c4b110eab2d3e43000395480
#
_cell.length_a   1.000
_cell.length_b   1.000
_cell.length_c   1.000
_cell.angle_alpha   90.00
_cell.angle_beta   90.00
_cell.angle_gamma   90.00
#
_symmetry.space_group_name_H-M   'P 1'
#
loop_
_entity.id
_entity.type
_entity.pdbx_description
1 polymer ?
#
loop_
_entity_poly.entity_id
_entity_poly.type
_entity_poly.pdbx_seq_one_letter_code
_entity_poly.pdbx_strand_id
1 'polypeptide(L)'
;MAQDAGGQEKTEKATAKRREDFRKKGEVAQSREVNTALLMTTAVILWFFYAPPFWRNLNEILATIWRRSAEFDVTPASVVMLMSTLMQKIALMMAPLFLLALVMGFVASVVQIGWLFTFKPMEPKPSKLNPITGMKKFVSKRMVIDLLKSLAKVMLVGIVAYRTVAGEFENSMYLMDMELVETINFIAHVAFWILVKTCFILILLAVIDYAFTRYEMEEKMKTVSYTHLTLPTKRIV
;
A
#
# COMPACT_ATOMS: atom_id res chain seq x y z
N MET A 1 -3.95 27.11 -3.90
CA MET A 1 -3.89 28.19 -2.90
C MET A 1 -5.06 28.00 -1.94
N ALA A 2 -4.79 27.83 -0.65
CA ALA A 2 -5.82 27.69 0.36
C ALA A 2 -6.24 29.08 0.82
N GLN A 3 -7.41 29.56 0.39
CA GLN A 3 -8.04 30.78 0.88
C GLN A 3 -8.86 30.47 2.14
N ASP A 4 -8.67 31.25 3.18
CA ASP A 4 -9.59 31.26 4.31
C ASP A 4 -10.83 32.14 3.96
N ALA A 5 -11.92 31.99 4.70
CA ALA A 5 -13.16 32.75 4.53
C ALA A 5 -13.02 34.26 4.58
N GLY A 6 -11.81 34.81 4.82
CA GLY A 6 -11.48 36.22 4.85
C GLY A 6 -10.59 36.72 3.70
N GLY A 7 -10.31 35.93 2.67
CA GLY A 7 -9.63 36.40 1.44
C GLY A 7 -8.13 36.73 1.55
N GLN A 8 -7.48 36.44 2.69
CA GLN A 8 -6.04 36.69 2.86
C GLN A 8 -5.21 35.47 2.49
N GLU A 9 -4.15 35.67 1.68
CA GLU A 9 -3.22 34.61 1.32
C GLU A 9 -2.35 34.20 2.53
N LYS A 10 -2.28 32.89 2.74
CA LYS A 10 -1.43 32.29 3.79
C LYS A 10 0.02 32.26 3.32
N THR A 11 0.80 33.24 3.69
CA THR A 11 2.18 33.42 3.21
C THR A 11 3.25 32.93 4.20
N GLU A 12 2.95 32.90 5.49
CA GLU A 12 3.92 32.54 6.53
C GLU A 12 4.08 31.07 6.71
N LYS A 13 5.35 30.63 6.88
CA LYS A 13 5.68 29.23 7.17
C LYS A 13 5.07 28.79 8.50
N ALA A 14 4.63 27.54 8.56
CA ALA A 14 4.06 26.96 9.77
C ALA A 14 5.05 27.02 10.96
N THR A 15 4.60 27.53 12.09
CA THR A 15 5.37 27.51 13.35
C THR A 15 5.50 26.10 13.91
N ALA A 16 6.52 25.84 14.74
CA ALA A 16 6.72 24.54 15.38
C ALA A 16 5.48 24.10 16.18
N LYS A 17 4.86 25.03 16.92
CA LYS A 17 3.62 24.79 17.69
C LYS A 17 2.47 24.34 16.77
N ARG A 18 2.30 24.97 15.60
CA ARG A 18 1.26 24.64 14.63
C ARG A 18 1.45 23.23 14.06
N ARG A 19 2.69 22.85 13.75
CA ARG A 19 3.03 21.49 13.30
C ARG A 19 2.72 20.45 14.36
N GLU A 20 3.03 20.76 15.63
CA GLU A 20 2.74 19.87 16.76
C GLU A 20 1.23 19.71 16.97
N ASP A 21 0.44 20.78 16.87
CA ASP A 21 -1.01 20.74 16.99
C ASP A 21 -1.67 19.88 15.89
N PHE A 22 -1.19 19.99 14.64
CA PHE A 22 -1.64 19.14 13.54
C PHE A 22 -1.30 17.68 13.83
N ARG A 23 -0.08 17.43 14.30
CA ARG A 23 0.36 16.07 14.67
C ARG A 23 -0.48 15.49 15.81
N LYS A 24 -0.77 16.25 16.85
CA LYS A 24 -1.66 15.83 17.95
C LYS A 24 -3.09 15.55 17.49
N LYS A 25 -3.57 16.22 16.45
CA LYS A 25 -4.87 15.92 15.81
C LYS A 25 -4.86 14.70 14.92
N GLY A 26 -3.69 14.09 14.68
CA GLY A 26 -3.53 12.96 13.77
C GLY A 26 -3.51 13.36 12.29
N GLU A 27 -3.37 14.67 12.01
CA GLU A 27 -3.21 15.17 10.64
C GLU A 27 -1.73 15.13 10.28
N VAL A 28 -1.32 14.09 9.55
CA VAL A 28 0.06 13.79 9.17
C VAL A 28 0.15 13.53 7.66
N ALA A 29 1.32 13.82 7.08
CA ALA A 29 1.59 13.51 5.68
C ALA A 29 1.85 12.00 5.56
N GLN A 30 0.89 11.26 5.03
CA GLN A 30 1.00 9.84 4.76
C GLN A 30 0.60 9.58 3.31
N SER A 31 1.49 8.95 2.56
CA SER A 31 1.25 8.47 1.20
C SER A 31 0.90 6.98 1.22
N ARG A 32 -0.21 6.62 0.59
CA ARG A 32 -0.60 5.22 0.40
C ARG A 32 0.33 4.53 -0.58
N GLU A 33 0.89 5.27 -1.53
CA GLU A 33 1.81 4.75 -2.54
C GLU A 33 3.10 4.24 -1.91
N VAL A 34 3.62 4.94 -0.90
CA VAL A 34 4.80 4.48 -0.14
C VAL A 34 4.51 3.17 0.58
N ASN A 35 3.35 3.04 1.21
CA ASN A 35 2.97 1.77 1.87
C ASN A 35 2.91 0.63 0.86
N THR A 36 2.27 0.86 -0.29
CA THR A 36 2.15 -0.14 -1.36
C THR A 36 3.52 -0.52 -1.93
N ALA A 37 4.38 0.47 -2.23
CA ALA A 37 5.71 0.24 -2.78
C ALA A 37 6.60 -0.55 -1.80
N LEU A 38 6.61 -0.18 -0.51
CA LEU A 38 7.36 -0.89 0.52
C LEU A 38 6.87 -2.33 0.69
N LEU A 39 5.55 -2.52 0.79
CA LEU A 39 4.96 -3.84 0.94
C LEU A 39 5.28 -4.74 -0.27
N MET A 40 5.06 -4.25 -1.49
CA MET A 40 5.30 -5.00 -2.72
C MET A 40 6.78 -5.35 -2.89
N THR A 41 7.67 -4.38 -2.68
CA THR A 41 9.11 -4.60 -2.80
C THR A 41 9.58 -5.65 -1.81
N THR A 42 9.15 -5.56 -0.56
CA THR A 42 9.54 -6.52 0.48
C THR A 42 8.93 -7.88 0.22
N ALA A 43 7.69 -7.94 -0.30
CA ALA A 43 7.06 -9.20 -0.70
C ALA A 43 7.81 -9.90 -1.85
N VAL A 44 8.28 -9.15 -2.85
CA VAL A 44 9.09 -9.70 -3.96
C VAL A 44 10.43 -10.21 -3.45
N ILE A 45 11.10 -9.47 -2.56
CA ILE A 45 12.34 -9.92 -1.92
C ILE A 45 12.10 -11.18 -1.10
N LEU A 46 11.06 -11.21 -0.26
CA LEU A 46 10.71 -12.40 0.50
C LEU A 46 10.44 -13.58 -0.43
N TRP A 47 9.67 -13.37 -1.50
CA TRP A 47 9.33 -14.42 -2.45
C TRP A 47 10.55 -15.01 -3.13
N PHE A 48 11.54 -14.18 -3.46
CA PHE A 48 12.80 -14.66 -4.04
C PHE A 48 13.49 -15.74 -3.17
N PHE A 49 13.50 -15.54 -1.85
CA PHE A 49 14.10 -16.49 -0.92
C PHE A 49 13.13 -17.60 -0.49
N TYR A 50 11.84 -17.31 -0.44
CA TYR A 50 10.83 -18.21 0.12
C TYR A 50 10.15 -19.09 -0.93
N ALA A 51 10.23 -18.79 -2.20
CA ALA A 51 9.59 -19.60 -3.24
C ALA A 51 10.08 -21.09 -3.23
N PRO A 52 11.38 -21.42 -3.09
CA PRO A 52 11.80 -22.80 -3.07
C PRO A 52 11.23 -23.61 -1.88
N PRO A 53 11.32 -23.15 -0.60
CA PRO A 53 10.68 -23.86 0.51
C PRO A 53 9.16 -23.90 0.40
N PHE A 54 8.52 -22.85 -0.13
CA PHE A 54 7.08 -22.84 -0.39
C PHE A 54 6.66 -23.97 -1.33
N TRP A 55 7.35 -24.12 -2.48
CA TRP A 55 7.09 -25.19 -3.44
C TRP A 55 7.31 -26.57 -2.86
N ARG A 56 8.37 -26.77 -2.06
CA ARG A 56 8.60 -28.05 -1.37
C ARG A 56 7.45 -28.41 -0.46
N ASN A 57 7.04 -27.49 0.40
CA ASN A 57 5.96 -27.71 1.35
C ASN A 57 4.62 -27.96 0.63
N LEU A 58 4.35 -27.24 -0.45
CA LEU A 58 3.15 -27.44 -1.25
C LEU A 58 3.13 -28.84 -1.88
N ASN A 59 4.24 -29.25 -2.50
CA ASN A 59 4.37 -30.59 -3.10
C ASN A 59 4.25 -31.68 -2.05
N GLU A 60 4.81 -31.50 -0.85
CA GLU A 60 4.68 -32.46 0.25
C GLU A 60 3.23 -32.59 0.72
N ILE A 61 2.48 -31.48 0.81
CA ILE A 61 1.05 -31.49 1.15
C ILE A 61 0.28 -32.29 0.09
N LEU A 62 0.49 -31.96 -1.20
CA LEU A 62 -0.19 -32.64 -2.30
C LEU A 62 0.16 -34.14 -2.34
N ALA A 63 1.45 -34.47 -2.25
CA ALA A 63 1.90 -35.86 -2.23
C ALA A 63 1.31 -36.66 -1.04
N THR A 64 1.17 -36.02 0.13
CA THR A 64 0.55 -36.63 1.31
C THR A 64 -0.92 -36.93 1.08
N ILE A 65 -1.64 -35.99 0.44
CA ILE A 65 -3.07 -36.18 0.09
C ILE A 65 -3.20 -37.36 -0.89
N TRP A 66 -2.40 -37.37 -1.97
CA TRP A 66 -2.46 -38.43 -2.98
C TRP A 66 -2.13 -39.82 -2.41
N ARG A 67 -1.08 -39.93 -1.62
CA ARG A 67 -0.65 -41.22 -1.03
C ARG A 67 -1.71 -41.78 -0.07
N ARG A 68 -2.36 -40.92 0.70
CA ARG A 68 -3.38 -41.34 1.65
C ARG A 68 -4.77 -41.53 1.05
N SER A 69 -5.02 -41.01 -0.15
CA SER A 69 -6.35 -41.08 -0.76
C SER A 69 -6.83 -42.51 -1.03
N ALA A 70 -5.94 -43.42 -1.32
CA ALA A 70 -6.26 -44.83 -1.59
C ALA A 70 -6.65 -45.64 -0.34
N GLU A 71 -6.15 -45.22 0.84
CA GLU A 71 -6.33 -45.93 2.12
C GLU A 71 -7.20 -45.13 3.10
N PHE A 72 -7.83 -44.06 2.63
CA PHE A 72 -8.55 -43.12 3.48
C PHE A 72 -9.98 -43.58 3.79
N ASP A 73 -10.17 -44.05 5.02
CA ASP A 73 -11.50 -44.36 5.53
C ASP A 73 -12.30 -43.06 5.79
N VAL A 74 -13.38 -42.86 5.04
CA VAL A 74 -14.20 -41.68 5.14
C VAL A 74 -15.12 -41.76 6.37
N THR A 75 -14.60 -41.33 7.52
CA THR A 75 -15.36 -41.18 8.76
C THR A 75 -15.37 -39.69 9.19
N PRO A 76 -16.37 -39.23 9.95
CA PRO A 76 -16.37 -37.85 10.45
C PRO A 76 -15.09 -37.49 11.20
N ALA A 77 -14.53 -38.40 11.98
CA ALA A 77 -13.31 -38.19 12.75
C ALA A 77 -12.07 -38.05 11.84
N SER A 78 -11.94 -38.94 10.84
CA SER A 78 -10.78 -38.89 9.91
C SER A 78 -10.81 -37.67 9.02
N VAL A 79 -11.99 -37.21 8.58
CA VAL A 79 -12.14 -35.97 7.81
C VAL A 79 -11.76 -34.76 8.65
N VAL A 80 -12.23 -34.65 9.89
CA VAL A 80 -11.86 -33.54 10.79
C VAL A 80 -10.36 -33.53 11.06
N MET A 81 -9.75 -34.70 11.32
CA MET A 81 -8.32 -34.83 11.55
C MET A 81 -7.51 -34.41 10.30
N LEU A 82 -7.93 -34.83 9.11
CA LEU A 82 -7.27 -34.43 7.85
C LEU A 82 -7.36 -32.90 7.66
N MET A 83 -8.57 -32.33 7.80
CA MET A 83 -8.79 -30.88 7.65
C MET A 83 -7.95 -30.08 8.64
N SER A 84 -7.91 -30.48 9.90
CA SER A 84 -7.09 -29.78 10.92
C SER A 84 -5.60 -29.83 10.58
N THR A 85 -5.10 -31.00 10.14
CA THR A 85 -3.70 -31.16 9.73
C THR A 85 -3.35 -30.30 8.51
N LEU A 86 -4.22 -30.29 7.49
CA LEU A 86 -4.05 -29.45 6.31
C LEU A 86 -4.07 -27.96 6.64
N MET A 87 -5.05 -27.54 7.44
CA MET A 87 -5.15 -26.15 7.89
C MET A 87 -3.90 -25.71 8.64
N GLN A 88 -3.38 -26.53 9.54
CA GLN A 88 -2.14 -26.25 10.26
C GLN A 88 -0.93 -26.12 9.34
N LYS A 89 -0.75 -27.05 8.38
CA LYS A 89 0.34 -27.00 7.41
C LYS A 89 0.25 -25.76 6.51
N ILE A 90 -0.95 -25.46 6.01
CA ILE A 90 -1.19 -24.26 5.18
C ILE A 90 -0.94 -22.99 5.99
N ALA A 91 -1.42 -22.92 7.24
CA ALA A 91 -1.20 -21.76 8.09
C ALA A 91 0.29 -21.51 8.34
N LEU A 92 1.07 -22.56 8.64
CA LEU A 92 2.52 -22.45 8.81
C LEU A 92 3.23 -22.03 7.51
N MET A 93 2.80 -22.55 6.36
CA MET A 93 3.32 -22.17 5.05
C MET A 93 3.01 -20.71 4.70
N MET A 94 1.84 -20.19 5.10
CA MET A 94 1.45 -18.80 4.86
C MET A 94 2.00 -17.82 5.92
N ALA A 95 2.40 -18.31 7.09
CA ALA A 95 2.83 -17.49 8.22
C ALA A 95 3.93 -16.47 7.87
N PRO A 96 5.01 -16.79 7.10
CA PRO A 96 6.01 -15.80 6.75
C PRO A 96 5.47 -14.63 5.92
N LEU A 97 4.51 -14.91 5.01
CA LEU A 97 3.88 -13.89 4.18
C LEU A 97 3.01 -12.95 5.01
N PHE A 98 2.18 -13.50 5.90
CA PHE A 98 1.34 -12.70 6.80
C PHE A 98 2.17 -11.89 7.80
N LEU A 99 3.21 -12.49 8.37
CA LEU A 99 4.11 -11.82 9.29
C LEU A 99 4.81 -10.65 8.62
N LEU A 100 5.32 -10.85 7.38
CA LEU A 100 5.89 -9.78 6.58
C LEU A 100 4.90 -8.65 6.36
N ALA A 101 3.68 -8.97 5.91
CA ALA A 101 2.65 -7.95 5.63
C ALA A 101 2.32 -7.14 6.89
N LEU A 102 2.20 -7.80 8.05
CA LEU A 102 1.93 -7.14 9.32
C LEU A 102 3.09 -6.23 9.75
N VAL A 103 4.33 -6.75 9.72
CA VAL A 103 5.53 -5.99 10.10
C VAL A 103 5.74 -4.81 9.16
N MET A 104 5.63 -5.04 7.85
CA MET A 104 5.85 -3.98 6.86
C MET A 104 4.75 -2.93 6.85
N GLY A 105 3.50 -3.30 7.11
CA GLY A 105 2.41 -2.34 7.29
C GLY A 105 2.66 -1.39 8.48
N PHE A 106 3.18 -1.93 9.57
CA PHE A 106 3.58 -1.15 10.74
C PHE A 106 4.80 -0.27 10.44
N VAL A 107 5.88 -0.86 9.91
CA VAL A 107 7.13 -0.15 9.58
C VAL A 107 6.87 0.98 8.58
N ALA A 108 6.11 0.74 7.51
CA ALA A 108 5.76 1.74 6.51
C ALA A 108 5.04 2.96 7.12
N SER A 109 4.17 2.73 8.10
CA SER A 109 3.47 3.80 8.81
C SER A 109 4.43 4.57 9.73
N VAL A 110 5.26 3.87 10.51
CA VAL A 110 6.22 4.49 11.43
C VAL A 110 7.29 5.29 10.69
N VAL A 111 7.79 4.80 9.55
CA VAL A 111 8.79 5.50 8.73
C VAL A 111 8.24 6.82 8.18
N GLN A 112 6.97 6.87 7.79
CA GLN A 112 6.36 8.08 7.24
C GLN A 112 5.96 9.11 8.30
N ILE A 113 5.35 8.65 9.39
CA ILE A 113 4.69 9.49 10.40
C ILE A 113 5.57 9.68 11.64
N GLY A 114 6.49 8.73 11.89
CA GLY A 114 7.18 8.59 13.17
C GLY A 114 6.27 7.98 14.25
N TRP A 115 6.77 7.86 15.44
CA TRP A 115 5.98 7.42 16.60
C TRP A 115 4.92 8.48 16.95
N LEU A 116 3.66 8.15 16.67
CA LEU A 116 2.52 9.00 16.99
C LEU A 116 1.41 8.12 17.54
N PHE A 117 1.06 8.34 18.81
CA PHE A 117 -0.05 7.68 19.45
C PHE A 117 -1.13 8.73 19.77
N THR A 118 -2.24 8.71 19.05
CA THR A 118 -3.35 9.64 19.24
C THR A 118 -4.69 8.97 18.98
N PHE A 119 -5.66 9.18 19.85
CA PHE A 119 -7.04 8.69 19.70
C PHE A 119 -7.96 9.71 19.02
N LYS A 120 -7.51 10.96 18.81
CA LYS A 120 -8.35 12.02 18.22
C LYS A 120 -8.96 11.71 16.85
N PRO A 121 -8.30 10.97 15.91
CA PRO A 121 -8.92 10.60 14.66
C PRO A 121 -10.10 9.64 14.81
N MET A 122 -10.18 8.89 15.93
CA MET A 122 -11.24 7.91 16.24
C MET A 122 -12.46 8.55 16.93
N GLU A 123 -12.38 9.83 17.34
CA GLU A 123 -13.53 10.53 17.91
C GLU A 123 -14.67 10.61 16.87
N PRO A 124 -15.89 10.17 17.24
CA PRO A 124 -17.04 10.22 16.36
C PRO A 124 -17.40 11.68 16.08
N LYS A 125 -17.34 12.07 14.82
CA LYS A 125 -17.72 13.42 14.35
C LYS A 125 -19.03 13.34 13.58
N PRO A 126 -20.19 13.73 14.16
CA PRO A 126 -21.50 13.65 13.50
C PRO A 126 -21.54 14.41 12.17
N SER A 127 -20.72 15.45 12.01
CA SER A 127 -20.59 16.21 10.76
C SER A 127 -20.05 15.36 9.59
N LYS A 128 -19.34 14.27 9.85
CA LYS A 128 -18.84 13.36 8.82
C LYS A 128 -19.90 12.35 8.34
N LEU A 129 -21.00 12.19 9.07
CA LEU A 129 -22.09 11.27 8.76
C LEU A 129 -23.12 11.89 7.80
N ASN A 130 -23.03 13.18 7.48
CA ASN A 130 -23.94 13.83 6.55
C ASN A 130 -23.69 13.35 5.10
N PRO A 131 -24.65 12.62 4.46
CA PRO A 131 -24.47 12.06 3.12
C PRO A 131 -24.28 13.13 2.04
N ILE A 132 -24.87 14.32 2.21
CA ILE A 132 -24.76 15.43 1.25
C ILE A 132 -23.32 15.97 1.18
N THR A 133 -22.67 16.12 2.33
CA THR A 133 -21.25 16.50 2.40
C THR A 133 -20.31 15.40 1.93
N GLY A 134 -20.72 14.15 2.10
CA GLY A 134 -20.06 12.97 1.55
C GLY A 134 -20.06 12.98 0.02
N MET A 135 -21.22 13.17 -0.61
CA MET A 135 -21.36 13.21 -2.07
C MET A 135 -20.54 14.33 -2.73
N LYS A 136 -20.44 15.52 -2.13
CA LYS A 136 -19.59 16.60 -2.64
C LYS A 136 -18.10 16.24 -2.70
N LYS A 137 -17.62 15.28 -1.88
CA LYS A 137 -16.24 14.81 -1.95
C LYS A 137 -15.98 13.96 -3.18
N PHE A 138 -16.99 13.23 -3.70
CA PHE A 138 -16.88 12.44 -4.92
C PHE A 138 -16.74 13.29 -6.21
N VAL A 139 -17.08 14.56 -6.18
CA VAL A 139 -16.96 15.51 -7.32
C VAL A 139 -15.84 16.54 -7.04
N SER A 140 -14.90 16.24 -6.15
CA SER A 140 -13.82 17.14 -5.80
C SER A 140 -12.68 17.08 -6.83
N LYS A 141 -12.00 18.24 -7.06
CA LYS A 141 -10.78 18.31 -7.90
C LYS A 141 -9.72 17.28 -7.44
N ARG A 142 -9.66 16.99 -6.15
CA ARG A 142 -8.74 16.01 -5.58
C ARG A 142 -9.04 14.59 -6.07
N MET A 143 -10.32 14.22 -6.15
CA MET A 143 -10.71 12.90 -6.65
C MET A 143 -10.33 12.68 -8.12
N VAL A 144 -10.48 13.71 -8.94
CA VAL A 144 -10.06 13.66 -10.37
C VAL A 144 -8.54 13.45 -10.46
N ILE A 145 -7.76 14.16 -9.63
CA ILE A 145 -6.30 13.98 -9.58
C ILE A 145 -5.93 12.56 -9.12
N ASP A 146 -6.58 12.04 -8.08
CA ASP A 146 -6.34 10.70 -7.57
C ASP A 146 -6.73 9.61 -8.61
N LEU A 147 -7.82 9.83 -9.35
CA LEU A 147 -8.22 8.98 -10.47
C LEU A 147 -7.17 8.99 -11.58
N LEU A 148 -6.69 10.17 -11.98
CA LEU A 148 -5.68 10.30 -13.03
C LEU A 148 -4.36 9.64 -12.63
N LYS A 149 -3.93 9.80 -11.36
CA LYS A 149 -2.76 9.09 -10.81
C LYS A 149 -2.94 7.57 -10.86
N SER A 150 -4.12 7.07 -10.50
CA SER A 150 -4.42 5.64 -10.52
C SER A 150 -4.41 5.09 -11.95
N LEU A 151 -5.00 5.82 -12.90
CA LEU A 151 -5.00 5.44 -14.31
C LEU A 151 -3.58 5.44 -14.90
N ALA A 152 -2.79 6.48 -14.63
CA ALA A 152 -1.39 6.55 -15.06
C ALA A 152 -0.56 5.37 -14.51
N LYS A 153 -0.79 4.96 -13.24
CA LYS A 153 -0.15 3.80 -12.63
C LYS A 153 -0.49 2.51 -13.38
N VAL A 154 -1.79 2.26 -13.62
CA VAL A 154 -2.24 1.06 -14.35
C VAL A 154 -1.63 1.03 -15.75
N MET A 155 -1.59 2.17 -16.45
CA MET A 155 -0.96 2.25 -17.77
C MET A 155 0.54 1.95 -17.72
N LEU A 156 1.27 2.54 -16.78
CA LEU A 156 2.72 2.30 -16.65
C LEU A 156 3.03 0.83 -16.35
N VAL A 157 2.31 0.24 -15.39
CA VAL A 157 2.47 -1.19 -15.06
C VAL A 157 2.10 -2.07 -16.24
N GLY A 158 1.01 -1.76 -16.95
CA GLY A 158 0.58 -2.47 -18.16
C GLY A 158 1.61 -2.41 -19.29
N ILE A 159 2.21 -1.24 -19.52
CA ILE A 159 3.27 -1.07 -20.53
C ILE A 159 4.50 -1.91 -20.17
N VAL A 160 4.90 -1.92 -18.89
CA VAL A 160 6.05 -2.71 -18.43
C VAL A 160 5.78 -4.20 -18.57
N ALA A 161 4.61 -4.66 -18.16
CA ALA A 161 4.22 -6.06 -18.32
C ALA A 161 4.21 -6.46 -19.79
N TYR A 162 3.55 -5.66 -20.64
CA TYR A 162 3.51 -5.89 -22.09
C TYR A 162 4.91 -5.96 -22.70
N ARG A 163 5.77 -4.96 -22.41
CA ARG A 163 7.14 -4.94 -22.95
C ARG A 163 8.00 -6.10 -22.46
N THR A 164 7.81 -6.52 -21.23
CA THR A 164 8.55 -7.67 -20.70
C THR A 164 8.13 -8.97 -21.36
N VAL A 165 6.81 -9.19 -21.52
CA VAL A 165 6.30 -10.37 -22.22
C VAL A 165 6.65 -10.34 -23.71
N ALA A 166 6.50 -9.20 -24.36
CA ALA A 166 6.85 -9.06 -25.79
C ALA A 166 8.35 -9.28 -26.05
N GLY A 167 9.22 -8.90 -25.10
CA GLY A 167 10.66 -9.16 -25.21
C GLY A 167 11.04 -10.64 -25.08
N GLU A 168 10.18 -11.45 -24.46
CA GLU A 168 10.38 -12.90 -24.32
C GLU A 168 9.63 -13.73 -25.37
N PHE A 169 8.97 -13.05 -26.32
CA PHE A 169 8.13 -13.73 -27.31
C PHE A 169 8.93 -14.72 -28.17
N GLU A 170 10.14 -14.36 -28.62
CA GLU A 170 11.00 -15.26 -29.37
C GLU A 170 11.42 -16.49 -28.56
N ASN A 171 11.73 -16.28 -27.28
CA ASN A 171 12.09 -17.37 -26.36
C ASN A 171 10.90 -18.28 -26.07
N SER A 172 9.66 -17.75 -26.14
CA SER A 172 8.45 -18.54 -25.91
C SER A 172 8.21 -19.61 -27.00
N MET A 173 8.77 -19.44 -28.19
CA MET A 173 8.67 -20.46 -29.25
C MET A 173 9.38 -21.76 -28.89
N TYR A 174 10.45 -21.68 -28.08
CA TYR A 174 11.18 -22.86 -27.63
C TYR A 174 10.46 -23.65 -26.54
N LEU A 175 9.37 -23.09 -25.96
CA LEU A 175 8.60 -23.79 -24.90
C LEU A 175 7.92 -25.07 -25.40
N MET A 176 7.69 -25.20 -26.69
CA MET A 176 7.10 -26.42 -27.28
C MET A 176 8.03 -27.64 -27.18
N ASP A 177 9.34 -27.40 -27.16
CA ASP A 177 10.38 -28.45 -27.10
C ASP A 177 10.95 -28.64 -25.67
N MET A 178 10.51 -27.82 -24.70
CA MET A 178 10.98 -27.85 -23.32
C MET A 178 10.21 -28.84 -22.46
N GLU A 179 10.89 -29.38 -21.43
CA GLU A 179 10.22 -30.15 -20.40
C GLU A 179 9.30 -29.27 -19.54
N LEU A 180 8.29 -29.88 -18.92
CA LEU A 180 7.31 -29.18 -18.07
C LEU A 180 7.98 -28.32 -16.99
N VAL A 181 9.05 -28.81 -16.37
CA VAL A 181 9.78 -28.10 -15.32
C VAL A 181 10.47 -26.85 -15.87
N GLU A 182 11.06 -26.93 -17.05
CA GLU A 182 11.71 -25.82 -17.72
C GLU A 182 10.68 -24.74 -18.14
N THR A 183 9.52 -25.17 -18.65
CA THR A 183 8.40 -24.29 -18.97
C THR A 183 7.92 -23.50 -17.73
N ILE A 184 7.75 -24.17 -16.59
CA ILE A 184 7.35 -23.53 -15.33
C ILE A 184 8.43 -22.55 -14.88
N ASN A 185 9.71 -22.89 -14.96
CA ASN A 185 10.81 -22.01 -14.60
C ASN A 185 10.88 -20.78 -15.49
N PHE A 186 10.65 -20.93 -16.80
CA PHE A 186 10.59 -19.80 -17.73
C PHE A 186 9.45 -18.83 -17.38
N ILE A 187 8.23 -19.35 -17.17
CA ILE A 187 7.09 -18.53 -16.76
C ILE A 187 7.35 -17.80 -15.44
N ALA A 188 7.92 -18.53 -14.45
CA ALA A 188 8.27 -17.97 -13.16
C ALA A 188 9.32 -16.85 -13.29
N HIS A 189 10.32 -17.03 -14.16
CA HIS A 189 11.35 -16.03 -14.44
C HIS A 189 10.75 -14.75 -15.05
N VAL A 190 9.92 -14.88 -16.08
CA VAL A 190 9.25 -13.74 -16.71
C VAL A 190 8.35 -13.01 -15.71
N ALA A 191 7.54 -13.75 -14.96
CA ALA A 191 6.67 -13.18 -13.91
C ALA A 191 7.48 -12.44 -12.85
N PHE A 192 8.61 -13.01 -12.40
CA PHE A 192 9.49 -12.37 -11.43
C PHE A 192 10.05 -11.03 -11.95
N TRP A 193 10.52 -10.98 -13.19
CA TRP A 193 11.03 -9.73 -13.78
C TRP A 193 9.94 -8.68 -13.98
N ILE A 194 8.71 -9.08 -14.30
CA ILE A 194 7.56 -8.16 -14.33
C ILE A 194 7.36 -7.54 -12.94
N LEU A 195 7.38 -8.36 -11.88
CA LEU A 195 7.22 -7.88 -10.52
C LEU A 195 8.36 -6.94 -10.09
N VAL A 196 9.61 -7.28 -10.37
CA VAL A 196 10.79 -6.44 -10.05
C VAL A 196 10.70 -5.08 -10.75
N LYS A 197 10.42 -5.08 -12.07
CA LYS A 197 10.27 -3.84 -12.84
C LYS A 197 9.09 -2.99 -12.35
N THR A 198 7.98 -3.65 -11.98
CA THR A 198 6.81 -2.99 -11.40
C THR A 198 7.14 -2.36 -10.06
N CYS A 199 7.86 -3.06 -9.17
CA CYS A 199 8.31 -2.50 -7.89
C CYS A 199 9.15 -1.24 -8.08
N PHE A 200 10.06 -1.24 -9.05
CA PHE A 200 10.88 -0.05 -9.34
C PHE A 200 10.01 1.15 -9.72
N ILE A 201 9.01 0.95 -10.59
CA ILE A 201 8.06 2.00 -10.97
C ILE A 201 7.24 2.48 -9.77
N LEU A 202 6.75 1.54 -8.94
CA LEU A 202 5.98 1.89 -7.75
C LEU A 202 6.81 2.70 -6.75
N ILE A 203 8.11 2.40 -6.59
CA ILE A 203 9.01 3.18 -5.74
C ILE A 203 9.15 4.61 -6.29
N LEU A 204 9.37 4.80 -7.59
CA LEU A 204 9.46 6.13 -8.19
C LEU A 204 8.17 6.93 -7.99
N LEU A 205 7.03 6.31 -8.25
CA LEU A 205 5.72 6.93 -8.03
C LEU A 205 5.47 7.26 -6.56
N ALA A 206 5.89 6.39 -5.65
CA ALA A 206 5.77 6.60 -4.20
C ALA A 206 6.59 7.80 -3.72
N VAL A 207 7.81 7.98 -4.22
CA VAL A 207 8.66 9.13 -3.89
C VAL A 207 8.00 10.43 -4.35
N ILE A 208 7.49 10.46 -5.58
CA ILE A 208 6.81 11.65 -6.14
C ILE A 208 5.53 11.95 -5.33
N ASP A 209 4.73 10.93 -5.05
CA ASP A 209 3.46 11.09 -4.29
C ASP A 209 3.72 11.55 -2.85
N TYR A 210 4.74 11.00 -2.20
CA TYR A 210 5.12 11.42 -0.85
C TYR A 210 5.59 12.87 -0.81
N ALA A 211 6.43 13.29 -1.77
CA ALA A 211 6.89 14.68 -1.87
C ALA A 211 5.70 15.63 -2.07
N PHE A 212 4.75 15.26 -2.94
CA PHE A 212 3.53 16.04 -3.18
C PHE A 212 2.63 16.10 -1.93
N THR A 213 2.40 14.96 -1.28
CA THR A 213 1.58 14.87 -0.05
C THR A 213 2.18 15.71 1.08
N ARG A 214 3.50 15.70 1.21
CA ARG A 214 4.22 16.52 2.18
C ARG A 214 4.10 18.01 1.88
N TYR A 215 4.25 18.38 0.61
CA TYR A 215 4.05 19.77 0.16
C TYR A 215 2.62 20.26 0.46
N GLU A 216 1.61 19.48 0.09
CA GLU A 216 0.20 19.79 0.36
C GLU A 216 -0.08 19.96 1.87
N MET A 217 0.55 19.13 2.70
CA MET A 217 0.42 19.23 4.14
C MET A 217 1.06 20.51 4.68
N GLU A 218 2.25 20.87 4.20
CA GLU A 218 2.90 22.13 4.60
C GLU A 218 2.07 23.35 4.17
N GLU A 219 1.49 23.32 2.98
CA GLU A 219 0.60 24.38 2.51
C GLU A 219 -0.64 24.54 3.40
N LYS A 220 -1.24 23.42 3.85
CA LYS A 220 -2.37 23.45 4.81
C LYS A 220 -1.98 24.02 6.17
N MET A 221 -0.74 23.88 6.58
CA MET A 221 -0.24 24.40 7.86
C MET A 221 0.16 25.86 7.83
N LYS A 222 0.34 26.49 6.64
CA LYS A 222 0.65 27.92 6.51
C LYS A 222 -0.37 28.78 7.26
N THR A 223 0.09 29.85 7.87
CA THR A 223 -0.71 30.78 8.67
C THR A 223 -0.76 32.15 8.00
N VAL A 224 -1.78 32.93 8.34
CA VAL A 224 -1.89 34.33 7.93
C VAL A 224 -1.00 35.15 8.85
N SER A 225 -0.19 36.03 8.27
CA SER A 225 0.60 37.02 9.05
C SER A 225 -0.33 38.12 9.54
N TYR A 226 -0.63 38.14 10.83
CA TYR A 226 -1.35 39.27 11.46
C TYR A 226 -0.39 40.42 11.73
N THR A 227 0.17 41.03 10.69
CA THR A 227 1.15 42.12 10.84
C THR A 227 0.51 43.44 11.21
N HIS A 228 -0.80 43.59 11.22
CA HIS A 228 -1.49 44.85 11.51
C HIS A 228 -2.79 44.67 12.32
N LEU A 229 -2.71 44.05 13.50
CA LEU A 229 -3.67 44.34 14.54
C LEU A 229 -3.11 45.48 15.37
N THR A 230 -3.26 46.72 14.87
CA THR A 230 -3.39 47.89 15.74
C THR A 230 -4.59 47.61 16.64
N LEU A 231 -4.32 47.30 17.90
CA LEU A 231 -5.33 47.28 18.95
C LEU A 231 -6.14 48.60 18.82
N PRO A 232 -7.48 48.54 18.69
CA PRO A 232 -8.26 49.77 18.86
C PRO A 232 -8.04 50.22 20.31
N THR A 233 -7.24 51.25 20.48
CA THR A 233 -7.15 51.97 21.75
C THR A 233 -8.57 52.43 22.11
N LYS A 234 -9.19 51.74 23.05
CA LYS A 234 -10.43 52.15 23.68
C LYS A 234 -10.14 53.50 24.33
N ARG A 235 -10.53 54.58 23.64
CA ARG A 235 -10.58 55.89 24.25
C ARG A 235 -11.62 55.83 25.37
N ILE A 236 -11.13 55.85 26.61
CA ILE A 236 -11.96 56.12 27.78
C ILE A 236 -12.10 57.64 27.84
N VAL A 237 -13.31 58.14 27.65
CA VAL A 237 -13.75 59.46 28.07
C VAL A 237 -14.84 59.25 29.07
#